data_b011a21fc12faa069e876d821daf5cd6
#
_entry.id   b011a21fc12faa069e876d821daf5cd6
#
_cell.length_a   1.000
_cell.length_b   1.000
_cell.length_c   1.000
_cell.angle_alpha   90.00
_cell.angle_beta   90.00
_cell.angle_gamma   90.00
#
_symmetry.space_group_name_H-M   'P 1'
#
loop_
_entity.id
_entity.type
_entity.pdbx_description
1 polymer ?
#
loop_
_entity_poly.entity_id
_entity_poly.type
_entity_poly.pdbx_seq_one_letter_code
_entity_poly.pdbx_strand_id
1 'polypeptide(L)'
;WLLAWRVLQGLSAGAGSVIGRAIVQDRYAGAAAQKILSHIMMVFALAPAIAPVLGGWLQVSLGWRAIFWFLTAFGVLMFIVVWRALPESLPKEQRHAFHLGDIAVNYWKVLCHRQFLLLSTAIGAAFGGFALYIGSAAYFIINILHLPETAFAWLFIPLIGGMVFGSALSAKIAHRYSQRQMIWAGFILMLAAALANIGYNYFFAAEVPWAVLPLFFYSFALSIAMPPMTLMALNHFPNNSGLASSMQSFIQMLLFALLSGLVAPLLFDSALNLAYG
;
A
#
# COMPACT_ATOMS: atom_id res chain seq x y z
N TRP A 1 12.90 19.86 -16.13
CA TRP A 1 13.57 18.56 -16.33
C TRP A 1 13.35 17.62 -15.13
N LEU A 2 13.54 18.06 -13.87
CA LEU A 2 13.37 17.21 -12.69
C LEU A 2 11.96 16.55 -12.61
N LEU A 3 10.92 17.33 -12.87
CA LEU A 3 9.53 16.82 -12.86
C LEU A 3 9.30 15.77 -13.95
N ALA A 4 9.85 15.96 -15.16
CA ALA A 4 9.74 14.98 -16.22
C ALA A 4 10.38 13.62 -15.83
N TRP A 5 11.57 13.67 -15.23
CA TRP A 5 12.24 12.47 -14.73
C TRP A 5 11.47 11.81 -13.57
N ARG A 6 10.81 12.60 -12.72
CA ARG A 6 9.93 12.07 -11.67
C ARG A 6 8.69 11.37 -12.24
N VAL A 7 8.11 11.88 -13.31
CA VAL A 7 7.01 11.19 -14.01
C VAL A 7 7.48 9.84 -14.55
N LEU A 8 8.63 9.79 -15.25
CA LEU A 8 9.20 8.53 -15.76
C LEU A 8 9.53 7.55 -14.64
N GLN A 9 10.10 8.02 -13.53
CA GLN A 9 10.36 7.20 -12.34
C GLN A 9 9.06 6.64 -11.75
N GLY A 10 8.00 7.46 -11.66
CA GLY A 10 6.69 7.01 -11.18
C GLY A 10 6.06 5.96 -12.08
N LEU A 11 6.14 6.13 -13.40
CA LEU A 11 5.64 5.16 -14.37
C LEU A 11 6.37 3.80 -14.25
N SER A 12 7.67 3.80 -14.02
CA SER A 12 8.46 2.57 -13.90
C SER A 12 8.34 1.91 -12.51
N ALA A 13 8.15 2.69 -11.44
CA ALA A 13 8.09 2.17 -10.07
C ALA A 13 6.93 1.20 -9.83
N GLY A 14 5.80 1.39 -10.53
CA GLY A 14 4.64 0.51 -10.45
C GLY A 14 4.89 -0.91 -10.94
N ALA A 15 5.83 -1.10 -11.86
CA ALA A 15 6.11 -2.40 -12.47
C ALA A 15 6.48 -3.48 -11.44
N GLY A 16 7.31 -3.16 -10.46
CA GLY A 16 7.73 -4.12 -9.43
C GLY A 16 6.58 -4.72 -8.63
N SER A 17 5.64 -3.88 -8.18
CA SER A 17 4.48 -4.34 -7.40
C SER A 17 3.47 -5.12 -8.25
N VAL A 18 3.27 -4.72 -9.50
CA VAL A 18 2.36 -5.39 -10.46
C VAL A 18 2.89 -6.76 -10.82
N ILE A 19 4.14 -6.84 -11.29
CA ILE A 19 4.78 -8.08 -11.71
C ILE A 19 4.95 -9.03 -10.54
N GLY A 20 5.35 -8.53 -9.35
CA GLY A 20 5.49 -9.35 -8.15
C GLY A 20 4.18 -10.05 -7.77
N ARG A 21 3.04 -9.35 -7.80
CA ARG A 21 1.72 -9.95 -7.53
C ARG A 21 1.32 -10.96 -8.60
N ALA A 22 1.59 -10.68 -9.88
CA ALA A 22 1.33 -11.60 -10.99
C ALA A 22 2.13 -12.90 -10.82
N ILE A 23 3.42 -12.82 -10.52
CA ILE A 23 4.27 -14.00 -10.27
C ILE A 23 3.75 -14.84 -9.10
N VAL A 24 3.28 -14.18 -8.02
CA VAL A 24 2.67 -14.91 -6.89
C VAL A 24 1.44 -15.68 -7.35
N GLN A 25 0.58 -15.05 -8.15
CA GLN A 25 -0.63 -15.67 -8.69
C GLN A 25 -0.32 -16.83 -9.65
N ASP A 26 0.73 -16.71 -10.47
CA ASP A 26 1.14 -17.74 -11.43
C ASP A 26 1.73 -18.99 -10.74
N ARG A 27 2.40 -18.82 -9.59
CA ARG A 27 3.15 -19.89 -8.94
C ARG A 27 2.49 -20.48 -7.70
N TYR A 28 1.59 -19.74 -7.06
CA TYR A 28 0.99 -20.12 -5.80
C TYR A 28 -0.52 -19.93 -5.83
N ALA A 29 -1.25 -20.76 -5.07
CA ALA A 29 -2.69 -20.69 -4.94
C ALA A 29 -3.13 -20.70 -3.47
N GLY A 30 -4.34 -20.24 -3.19
CA GLY A 30 -4.97 -20.31 -1.88
C GLY A 30 -4.14 -19.67 -0.76
N ALA A 31 -4.00 -20.40 0.35
CA ALA A 31 -3.31 -19.91 1.54
C ALA A 31 -1.81 -19.66 1.33
N ALA A 32 -1.15 -20.39 0.41
CA ALA A 32 0.26 -20.17 0.09
C ALA A 32 0.46 -18.83 -0.61
N ALA A 33 -0.37 -18.49 -1.60
CA ALA A 33 -0.35 -17.19 -2.28
C ALA A 33 -0.63 -16.06 -1.29
N GLN A 34 -1.64 -16.22 -0.42
CA GLN A 34 -1.98 -15.24 0.60
C GLN A 34 -0.83 -15.01 1.59
N LYS A 35 -0.15 -16.08 2.03
CA LYS A 35 1.03 -15.98 2.90
C LYS A 35 2.15 -15.16 2.26
N ILE A 36 2.44 -15.40 0.98
CA ILE A 36 3.49 -14.66 0.26
C ILE A 36 3.10 -13.20 0.06
N LEU A 37 1.84 -12.92 -0.32
CA LEU A 37 1.35 -11.54 -0.42
C LEU A 37 1.46 -10.80 0.92
N SER A 38 1.21 -11.49 2.05
CA SER A 38 1.39 -10.90 3.38
C SER A 38 2.86 -10.56 3.68
N HIS A 39 3.82 -11.41 3.25
CA HIS A 39 5.25 -11.09 3.38
C HIS A 39 5.65 -9.90 2.50
N ILE A 40 5.13 -9.82 1.26
CA ILE A 40 5.35 -8.66 0.39
C ILE A 40 4.83 -7.38 1.05
N MET A 41 3.64 -7.42 1.66
CA MET A 41 3.08 -6.30 2.40
C MET A 41 3.94 -5.89 3.60
N MET A 42 4.51 -6.86 4.33
CA MET A 42 5.41 -6.59 5.45
C MET A 42 6.68 -5.86 4.99
N VAL A 43 7.32 -6.31 3.91
CA VAL A 43 8.49 -5.66 3.33
C VAL A 43 8.15 -4.27 2.80
N PHE A 44 6.99 -4.14 2.12
CA PHE A 44 6.49 -2.85 1.65
C PHE A 44 6.27 -1.84 2.78
N ALA A 45 5.78 -2.30 3.94
CA ALA A 45 5.58 -1.46 5.11
C ALA A 45 6.89 -0.93 5.72
N LEU A 46 7.99 -1.67 5.60
CA LEU A 46 9.29 -1.24 6.14
C LEU A 46 9.92 -0.09 5.34
N ALA A 47 9.63 0.03 4.06
CA ALA A 47 10.22 1.04 3.19
C ALA A 47 9.98 2.49 3.67
N PRO A 48 8.75 2.91 4.05
CA PRO A 48 8.49 4.24 4.60
C PRO A 48 9.16 4.51 5.95
N ALA A 49 9.54 3.47 6.72
CA ALA A 49 10.29 3.65 7.96
C ALA A 49 11.78 3.91 7.69
N ILE A 50 12.36 3.18 6.74
CA ILE A 50 13.79 3.21 6.46
C ILE A 50 14.15 4.39 5.54
N ALA A 51 13.32 4.67 4.54
CA ALA A 51 13.63 5.66 3.50
C ALA A 51 13.88 7.09 4.03
N PRO A 52 13.07 7.66 4.97
CA PRO A 52 13.34 8.99 5.50
C PRO A 52 14.65 9.06 6.29
N VAL A 53 15.00 8.01 7.03
CA VAL A 53 16.23 7.94 7.82
C VAL A 53 17.44 7.91 6.90
N LEU A 54 17.44 7.03 5.91
CA LEU A 54 18.51 6.94 4.91
C LEU A 54 18.61 8.22 4.07
N GLY A 55 17.47 8.76 3.64
CA GLY A 55 17.42 10.00 2.86
C GLY A 55 17.96 11.20 3.63
N GLY A 56 17.59 11.36 4.90
CA GLY A 56 18.09 12.42 5.78
C GLY A 56 19.59 12.31 6.01
N TRP A 57 20.09 11.13 6.30
CA TRP A 57 21.53 10.89 6.48
C TRP A 57 22.34 11.20 5.21
N LEU A 58 21.89 10.73 4.05
CA LEU A 58 22.51 11.03 2.76
C LEU A 58 22.49 12.53 2.45
N GLN A 59 21.39 13.21 2.74
CA GLN A 59 21.25 14.65 2.50
C GLN A 59 22.22 15.46 3.35
N VAL A 60 22.35 15.15 4.64
CA VAL A 60 23.23 15.88 5.57
C VAL A 60 24.69 15.59 5.29
N SER A 61 25.06 14.33 4.98
CA SER A 61 26.46 13.93 4.81
C SER A 61 27.03 14.20 3.42
N LEU A 62 26.23 14.02 2.36
CA LEU A 62 26.69 14.03 0.97
C LEU A 62 25.88 14.99 0.05
N GLY A 63 24.87 15.65 0.62
CA GLY A 63 23.99 16.55 -0.12
C GLY A 63 22.87 15.82 -0.89
N TRP A 64 21.87 16.60 -1.32
CA TRP A 64 20.64 16.08 -1.93
C TRP A 64 20.85 15.22 -3.21
N ARG A 65 21.93 15.49 -3.96
CA ARG A 65 22.25 14.71 -5.17
C ARG A 65 22.63 13.27 -4.86
N ALA A 66 23.17 12.99 -3.67
CA ALA A 66 23.55 11.65 -3.24
C ALA A 66 22.36 10.72 -3.12
N ILE A 67 21.17 11.24 -2.80
CA ILE A 67 19.92 10.47 -2.76
C ILE A 67 19.60 9.89 -4.15
N PHE A 68 19.78 10.68 -5.22
CA PHE A 68 19.54 10.21 -6.59
C PHE A 68 20.59 9.19 -7.04
N TRP A 69 21.86 9.38 -6.67
CA TRP A 69 22.91 8.40 -6.94
C TRP A 69 22.65 7.09 -6.23
N PHE A 70 22.22 7.14 -4.97
CA PHE A 70 21.83 5.96 -4.20
C PHE A 70 20.67 5.22 -4.88
N LEU A 71 19.61 5.94 -5.27
CA LEU A 71 18.46 5.35 -5.96
C LEU A 71 18.86 4.73 -7.31
N THR A 72 19.78 5.37 -8.05
CA THR A 72 20.29 4.84 -9.32
C THR A 72 21.08 3.56 -9.09
N ALA A 73 22.00 3.55 -8.14
CA ALA A 73 22.78 2.37 -7.79
C ALA A 73 21.91 1.21 -7.32
N PHE A 74 20.91 1.50 -6.48
CA PHE A 74 19.94 0.52 -6.02
C PHE A 74 19.10 -0.04 -7.19
N GLY A 75 18.66 0.83 -8.12
CA GLY A 75 17.91 0.42 -9.31
C GLY A 75 18.72 -0.50 -10.22
N VAL A 76 20.01 -0.17 -10.47
CA VAL A 76 20.93 -1.00 -11.25
C VAL A 76 21.16 -2.36 -10.56
N LEU A 77 21.37 -2.36 -9.25
CA LEU A 77 21.52 -3.59 -8.47
C LEU A 77 20.27 -4.47 -8.60
N MET A 78 19.08 -3.91 -8.42
CA MET A 78 17.82 -4.63 -8.55
C MET A 78 17.62 -5.17 -9.98
N PHE A 79 17.97 -4.39 -11.00
CA PHE A 79 17.93 -4.84 -12.38
C PHE A 79 18.82 -6.08 -12.59
N ILE A 80 20.07 -6.06 -12.10
CA ILE A 80 21.00 -7.18 -12.22
C ILE A 80 20.47 -8.43 -11.49
N VAL A 81 19.94 -8.24 -10.25
CA VAL A 81 19.39 -9.32 -9.44
C VAL A 81 18.17 -9.96 -10.13
N VAL A 82 17.24 -9.16 -10.60
CA VAL A 82 16.04 -9.64 -11.29
C VAL A 82 16.43 -10.37 -12.58
N TRP A 83 17.32 -9.79 -13.37
CA TRP A 83 17.75 -10.40 -14.64
C TRP A 83 18.44 -11.75 -14.43
N ARG A 84 19.24 -11.91 -13.37
CA ARG A 84 19.97 -13.15 -13.11
C ARG A 84 19.22 -14.18 -12.30
N ALA A 85 18.39 -13.75 -11.36
CA ALA A 85 17.82 -14.64 -10.35
C ALA A 85 16.32 -14.90 -10.54
N LEU A 86 15.59 -14.07 -11.31
CA LEU A 86 14.15 -14.24 -11.49
C LEU A 86 13.85 -15.01 -12.78
N PRO A 87 13.49 -16.31 -12.68
CA PRO A 87 13.08 -17.08 -13.84
C PRO A 87 11.68 -16.64 -14.28
N GLU A 88 11.41 -16.78 -15.56
CA GLU A 88 10.07 -16.53 -16.12
C GLU A 88 9.02 -17.44 -15.44
N SER A 89 7.92 -16.85 -15.00
CA SER A 89 6.85 -17.57 -14.30
C SER A 89 5.77 -18.10 -15.23
N LEU A 90 5.58 -17.46 -16.40
CA LEU A 90 4.53 -17.81 -17.33
C LEU A 90 5.05 -18.75 -18.44
N PRO A 91 4.48 -19.98 -18.58
CA PRO A 91 4.80 -20.89 -19.66
C PRO A 91 4.63 -20.25 -21.04
N LYS A 92 5.46 -20.65 -22.02
CA LYS A 92 5.44 -20.07 -23.37
C LYS A 92 4.07 -20.17 -24.03
N GLU A 93 3.35 -21.24 -23.77
CA GLU A 93 2.04 -21.57 -24.35
C GLU A 93 0.93 -20.63 -23.82
N GLN A 94 1.15 -20.01 -22.66
CA GLN A 94 0.20 -19.09 -22.03
C GLN A 94 0.52 -17.62 -22.31
N ARG A 95 1.60 -17.35 -23.05
CA ARG A 95 1.99 -15.99 -23.41
C ARG A 95 1.14 -15.46 -24.55
N HIS A 96 0.46 -14.37 -24.32
CA HIS A 96 -0.29 -13.67 -25.35
C HIS A 96 0.63 -12.78 -26.19
N ALA A 97 0.40 -12.74 -27.52
CA ALA A 97 1.08 -11.77 -28.37
C ALA A 97 0.72 -10.33 -27.97
N PHE A 98 1.71 -9.44 -28.09
CA PHE A 98 1.51 -8.03 -27.73
C PHE A 98 0.73 -7.30 -28.83
N HIS A 99 -0.59 -7.23 -28.69
CA HIS A 99 -1.48 -6.45 -29.56
C HIS A 99 -2.17 -5.38 -28.74
N LEU A 100 -1.96 -4.12 -29.06
CA LEU A 100 -2.53 -2.98 -28.32
C LEU A 100 -4.06 -3.02 -28.26
N GLY A 101 -4.72 -3.49 -29.34
CA GLY A 101 -6.17 -3.64 -29.38
C GLY A 101 -6.67 -4.67 -28.36
N ASP A 102 -6.02 -5.83 -28.27
CA ASP A 102 -6.39 -6.89 -27.34
C ASP A 102 -6.14 -6.44 -25.89
N ILE A 103 -5.06 -5.71 -25.67
CA ILE A 103 -4.75 -5.12 -24.36
C ILE A 103 -5.87 -4.16 -23.94
N ALA A 104 -6.26 -3.21 -24.80
CA ALA A 104 -7.32 -2.26 -24.51
C ALA A 104 -8.67 -2.95 -24.22
N VAL A 105 -9.04 -3.95 -25.02
CA VAL A 105 -10.25 -4.76 -24.82
C VAL A 105 -10.20 -5.51 -23.49
N ASN A 106 -9.04 -6.10 -23.15
CA ASN A 106 -8.90 -6.83 -21.89
C ASN A 106 -8.92 -5.90 -20.67
N TYR A 107 -8.33 -4.71 -20.76
CA TYR A 107 -8.48 -3.68 -19.71
C TYR A 107 -9.95 -3.26 -19.53
N TRP A 108 -10.66 -3.08 -20.63
CA TRP A 108 -12.09 -2.76 -20.59
C TRP A 108 -12.92 -3.87 -19.94
N LYS A 109 -12.67 -5.14 -20.27
CA LYS A 109 -13.32 -6.29 -19.62
C LYS A 109 -13.09 -6.31 -18.10
N VAL A 110 -11.86 -6.02 -17.66
CA VAL A 110 -11.52 -5.97 -16.24
C VAL A 110 -12.24 -4.81 -15.56
N LEU A 111 -12.29 -3.63 -16.21
CA LEU A 111 -13.02 -2.46 -15.70
C LEU A 111 -14.54 -2.68 -15.64
N CYS A 112 -15.11 -3.48 -16.54
CA CYS A 112 -16.53 -3.81 -16.52
C CYS A 112 -16.88 -4.94 -15.54
N HIS A 113 -15.91 -5.64 -14.96
CA HIS A 113 -16.18 -6.75 -14.06
C HIS A 113 -16.53 -6.25 -12.64
N ARG A 114 -17.82 -6.26 -12.32
CA ARG A 114 -18.38 -5.66 -11.10
C ARG A 114 -17.68 -6.14 -9.81
N GLN A 115 -17.47 -7.44 -9.65
CA GLN A 115 -16.86 -7.98 -8.43
C GLN A 115 -15.40 -7.57 -8.29
N PHE A 116 -14.65 -7.55 -9.40
CA PHE A 116 -13.27 -7.06 -9.41
C PHE A 116 -13.20 -5.58 -9.02
N LEU A 117 -14.06 -4.74 -9.61
CA LEU A 117 -14.12 -3.32 -9.28
C LEU A 117 -14.47 -3.09 -7.80
N LEU A 118 -15.49 -3.78 -7.28
CA LEU A 118 -15.88 -3.67 -5.88
C LEU A 118 -14.72 -4.04 -4.94
N LEU A 119 -14.02 -5.15 -5.20
CA LEU A 119 -12.86 -5.55 -4.39
C LEU A 119 -11.71 -4.54 -4.52
N SER A 120 -11.37 -4.12 -5.74
CA SER A 120 -10.27 -3.18 -5.97
C SER A 120 -10.54 -1.80 -5.38
N THR A 121 -11.79 -1.32 -5.49
CA THR A 121 -12.21 -0.05 -4.88
C THR A 121 -12.23 -0.16 -3.36
N ALA A 122 -12.71 -1.28 -2.79
CA ALA A 122 -12.70 -1.51 -1.35
C ALA A 122 -11.26 -1.56 -0.79
N ILE A 123 -10.32 -2.19 -1.53
CA ILE A 123 -8.88 -2.16 -1.19
C ILE A 123 -8.35 -0.73 -1.21
N GLY A 124 -8.64 0.02 -2.28
CA GLY A 124 -8.20 1.40 -2.42
C GLY A 124 -8.79 2.33 -1.36
N ALA A 125 -10.07 2.19 -1.04
CA ALA A 125 -10.74 2.96 0.00
C ALA A 125 -10.20 2.62 1.40
N ALA A 126 -10.01 1.34 1.72
CA ALA A 126 -9.39 0.92 2.98
C ALA A 126 -7.95 1.44 3.12
N PHE A 127 -7.19 1.50 2.01
CA PHE A 127 -5.88 2.14 2.00
C PHE A 127 -5.96 3.67 2.07
N GLY A 128 -7.12 4.22 1.78
CA GLY A 128 -7.41 5.66 1.81
C GLY A 128 -7.26 6.27 3.20
N GLY A 129 -7.74 5.61 4.24
CA GLY A 129 -7.52 6.06 5.62
C GLY A 129 -6.04 6.21 5.98
N PHE A 130 -5.21 5.27 5.50
CA PHE A 130 -3.75 5.39 5.59
C PHE A 130 -3.22 6.58 4.77
N ALA A 131 -3.76 6.79 3.55
CA ALA A 131 -3.38 7.88 2.66
C ALA A 131 -3.67 9.26 3.25
N LEU A 132 -4.79 9.42 3.96
CA LEU A 132 -5.18 10.67 4.62
C LEU A 132 -4.14 11.09 5.66
N TYR A 133 -3.72 10.17 6.53
CA TYR A 133 -2.72 10.46 7.56
C TYR A 133 -1.32 10.65 6.98
N ILE A 134 -0.95 9.95 5.91
CA ILE A 134 0.31 10.18 5.21
C ILE A 134 0.31 11.55 4.52
N GLY A 135 -0.79 11.90 3.82
CA GLY A 135 -0.93 13.19 3.14
C GLY A 135 -0.96 14.38 4.10
N SER A 136 -1.50 14.18 5.31
CA SER A 136 -1.58 15.19 6.35
C SER A 136 -0.43 15.14 7.36
N ALA A 137 0.56 14.25 7.21
CA ALA A 137 1.55 13.94 8.24
C ALA A 137 2.25 15.18 8.82
N ALA A 138 2.72 16.09 7.97
CA ALA A 138 3.39 17.31 8.41
C ALA A 138 2.45 18.21 9.21
N TYR A 139 1.25 18.44 8.70
CA TYR A 139 0.25 19.27 9.38
C TYR A 139 -0.20 18.63 10.71
N PHE A 140 -0.45 17.33 10.72
CA PHE A 140 -0.86 16.58 11.89
C PHE A 140 0.18 16.65 13.01
N ILE A 141 1.46 16.46 12.71
CA ILE A 141 2.53 16.50 13.72
C ILE A 141 2.79 17.92 14.23
N ILE A 142 2.90 18.90 13.33
CA ILE A 142 3.36 20.24 13.68
C ILE A 142 2.20 21.10 14.18
N ASN A 143 1.07 21.10 13.49
CA ASN A 143 -0.03 22.04 13.77
C ASN A 143 -1.09 21.46 14.70
N ILE A 144 -1.36 20.14 14.65
CA ILE A 144 -2.37 19.53 15.51
C ILE A 144 -1.75 19.02 16.80
N LEU A 145 -0.65 18.26 16.72
CA LEU A 145 0.02 17.71 17.91
C LEU A 145 1.02 18.69 18.56
N HIS A 146 1.31 19.80 17.90
CA HIS A 146 2.28 20.82 18.36
C HIS A 146 3.67 20.23 18.67
N LEU A 147 4.09 19.21 17.91
CA LEU A 147 5.36 18.54 18.07
C LEU A 147 6.40 19.06 17.04
N PRO A 148 7.70 18.96 17.37
CA PRO A 148 8.75 19.38 16.43
C PRO A 148 8.79 18.50 15.18
N GLU A 149 9.39 19.01 14.10
CA GLU A 149 9.56 18.28 12.83
C GLU A 149 10.30 16.94 12.96
N THR A 150 11.07 16.75 14.02
CA THR A 150 11.74 15.47 14.31
C THR A 150 10.83 14.39 14.88
N ALA A 151 9.59 14.73 15.25
CA ALA A 151 8.65 13.84 15.92
C ALA A 151 7.77 13.00 14.98
N PHE A 152 8.07 12.95 13.67
CA PHE A 152 7.34 12.12 12.70
C PHE A 152 7.28 10.63 13.10
N ALA A 153 8.23 10.16 13.89
CA ALA A 153 8.26 8.81 14.42
C ALA A 153 6.95 8.45 15.17
N TRP A 154 6.30 9.40 15.86
CA TRP A 154 5.05 9.18 16.56
C TRP A 154 3.89 8.77 15.64
N LEU A 155 3.88 9.23 14.40
CA LEU A 155 2.88 8.83 13.41
C LEU A 155 3.31 7.55 12.67
N PHE A 156 4.56 7.51 12.19
CA PHE A 156 5.00 6.44 11.31
C PHE A 156 5.26 5.12 12.03
N ILE A 157 5.78 5.14 13.27
CA ILE A 157 6.04 3.90 14.01
C ILE A 157 4.74 3.13 14.30
N PRO A 158 3.64 3.73 14.81
CA PRO A 158 2.39 3.01 14.98
C PRO A 158 1.81 2.50 13.65
N LEU A 159 1.77 3.34 12.61
CA LEU A 159 1.26 2.94 11.29
C LEU A 159 2.01 1.75 10.71
N ILE A 160 3.34 1.82 10.70
CA ILE A 160 4.20 0.77 10.15
C ILE A 160 4.19 -0.45 11.05
N GLY A 161 4.26 -0.25 12.37
CA GLY A 161 4.17 -1.33 13.34
C GLY A 161 2.88 -2.12 13.17
N GLY A 162 1.74 -1.45 13.06
CA GLY A 162 0.46 -2.08 12.77
C GLY A 162 0.51 -2.91 11.49
N MET A 163 1.05 -2.35 10.39
CA MET A 163 1.19 -3.07 9.12
C MET A 163 2.08 -4.32 9.25
N VAL A 164 3.21 -4.21 9.91
CA VAL A 164 4.15 -5.34 10.08
C VAL A 164 3.52 -6.46 10.91
N PHE A 165 2.97 -6.12 12.08
CA PHE A 165 2.34 -7.12 12.95
C PHE A 165 1.08 -7.72 12.32
N GLY A 166 0.25 -6.90 11.66
CA GLY A 166 -0.93 -7.37 10.94
C GLY A 166 -0.59 -8.30 9.79
N SER A 167 0.44 -7.97 8.99
CA SER A 167 0.92 -8.81 7.90
C SER A 167 1.51 -10.14 8.40
N ALA A 168 2.30 -10.09 9.49
CA ALA A 168 2.84 -11.29 10.11
C ALA A 168 1.73 -12.22 10.63
N LEU A 169 0.71 -11.64 11.28
CA LEU A 169 -0.45 -12.40 11.73
C LEU A 169 -1.23 -12.95 10.53
N SER A 170 -1.50 -12.15 9.51
CA SER A 170 -2.19 -12.59 8.28
C SER A 170 -1.50 -13.80 7.64
N ALA A 171 -0.16 -13.75 7.51
CA ALA A 171 0.61 -14.89 7.00
C ALA A 171 0.48 -16.15 7.86
N LYS A 172 0.46 -15.99 9.20
CA LYS A 172 0.36 -17.10 10.14
C LYS A 172 -1.01 -17.78 10.14
N ILE A 173 -2.08 -16.98 10.00
CA ILE A 173 -3.46 -17.49 10.07
C ILE A 173 -4.06 -17.86 8.72
N ALA A 174 -3.37 -17.59 7.59
CA ALA A 174 -3.85 -17.86 6.23
C ALA A 174 -4.27 -19.30 5.96
N HIS A 175 -3.71 -20.28 6.72
CA HIS A 175 -4.05 -21.70 6.61
C HIS A 175 -5.20 -22.13 7.53
N ARG A 176 -5.59 -21.29 8.50
CA ARG A 176 -6.60 -21.64 9.52
C ARG A 176 -7.98 -21.05 9.22
N TYR A 177 -8.00 -19.90 8.58
CA TYR A 177 -9.23 -19.13 8.34
C TYR A 177 -9.47 -18.94 6.86
N SER A 178 -10.73 -18.90 6.45
CA SER A 178 -11.09 -18.59 5.08
C SER A 178 -10.80 -17.12 4.74
N GLN A 179 -10.55 -16.84 3.45
CA GLN A 179 -10.34 -15.48 2.97
C GLN A 179 -11.46 -14.53 3.42
N ARG A 180 -12.71 -15.00 3.33
CA ARG A 180 -13.88 -14.23 3.74
C ARG A 180 -13.88 -13.89 5.23
N GLN A 181 -13.51 -14.84 6.10
CA GLN A 181 -13.41 -14.59 7.54
C GLN A 181 -12.34 -13.56 7.86
N MET A 182 -11.17 -13.64 7.22
CA MET A 182 -10.08 -12.69 7.42
C MET A 182 -10.45 -11.28 6.95
N ILE A 183 -11.15 -11.17 5.82
CA ILE A 183 -11.65 -9.88 5.30
C ILE A 183 -12.62 -9.26 6.30
N TRP A 184 -13.64 -10.00 6.74
CA TRP A 184 -14.60 -9.51 7.71
C TRP A 184 -13.98 -9.11 9.03
N ALA A 185 -13.08 -9.95 9.58
CA ALA A 185 -12.36 -9.64 10.81
C ALA A 185 -11.53 -8.35 10.68
N GLY A 186 -10.83 -8.18 9.54
CA GLY A 186 -10.09 -6.97 9.25
C GLY A 186 -10.98 -5.73 9.16
N PHE A 187 -12.10 -5.79 8.42
CA PHE A 187 -13.01 -4.65 8.31
C PHE A 187 -13.70 -4.28 9.63
N ILE A 188 -14.11 -5.26 10.43
CA ILE A 188 -14.68 -5.01 11.76
C ILE A 188 -13.65 -4.33 12.65
N LEU A 189 -12.41 -4.79 12.63
CA LEU A 189 -11.35 -4.19 13.44
C LEU A 189 -10.95 -2.79 12.92
N MET A 190 -10.93 -2.56 11.59
CA MET A 190 -10.74 -1.22 11.02
C MET A 190 -11.84 -0.27 11.45
N LEU A 191 -13.10 -0.71 11.40
CA LEU A 191 -14.24 0.10 11.84
C LEU A 191 -14.15 0.41 13.34
N ALA A 192 -13.81 -0.57 14.16
CA ALA A 192 -13.61 -0.34 15.60
C ALA A 192 -12.48 0.65 15.88
N ALA A 193 -11.36 0.55 15.15
CA ALA A 193 -10.26 1.49 15.26
C ALA A 193 -10.64 2.91 14.82
N ALA A 194 -11.41 3.04 13.71
CA ALA A 194 -11.90 4.33 13.24
C ALA A 194 -12.87 4.97 14.24
N LEU A 195 -13.81 4.20 14.79
CA LEU A 195 -14.74 4.68 15.82
C LEU A 195 -14.00 5.08 17.11
N ALA A 196 -12.98 4.31 17.51
CA ALA A 196 -12.12 4.67 18.63
C ALA A 196 -11.35 5.97 18.38
N ASN A 197 -10.86 6.18 17.16
CA ASN A 197 -10.17 7.40 16.75
C ASN A 197 -11.11 8.61 16.79
N ILE A 198 -12.31 8.49 16.24
CA ILE A 198 -13.35 9.53 16.31
C ILE A 198 -13.72 9.81 17.76
N GLY A 199 -14.01 8.78 18.55
CA GLY A 199 -14.39 8.91 19.95
C GLY A 199 -13.30 9.60 20.78
N TYR A 200 -12.03 9.21 20.60
CA TYR A 200 -10.94 9.85 21.30
C TYR A 200 -10.84 11.34 20.95
N ASN A 201 -10.80 11.69 19.66
CA ASN A 201 -10.66 13.09 19.24
C ASN A 201 -11.92 13.96 19.47
N TYR A 202 -13.08 13.33 19.75
CA TYR A 202 -14.30 14.04 20.13
C TYR A 202 -14.27 14.46 21.61
N PHE A 203 -13.79 13.59 22.50
CA PHE A 203 -13.82 13.83 23.95
C PHE A 203 -12.52 14.40 24.51
N PHE A 204 -11.39 14.23 23.84
CA PHE A 204 -10.06 14.59 24.31
C PHE A 204 -9.28 15.39 23.28
N ALA A 205 -8.36 16.23 23.75
CA ALA A 205 -7.37 16.85 22.88
C ALA A 205 -6.44 15.80 22.28
N ALA A 206 -6.00 16.05 21.05
CA ALA A 206 -5.10 15.14 20.35
C ALA A 206 -3.70 15.19 21.00
N GLU A 207 -3.35 14.14 21.72
CA GLU A 207 -2.06 14.00 22.41
C GLU A 207 -1.46 12.61 22.12
N VAL A 208 -0.13 12.56 22.03
CA VAL A 208 0.60 11.29 21.90
C VAL A 208 0.74 10.63 23.27
N PRO A 209 0.65 9.29 23.38
CA PRO A 209 0.51 8.33 22.27
C PRO A 209 -0.94 8.05 21.83
N TRP A 210 -1.92 8.61 22.51
CA TRP A 210 -3.34 8.20 22.37
C TRP A 210 -3.95 8.56 21.02
N ALA A 211 -3.61 9.72 20.45
CA ALA A 211 -4.10 10.16 19.15
C ALA A 211 -3.61 9.27 17.97
N VAL A 212 -2.49 8.56 18.16
CA VAL A 212 -1.90 7.71 17.12
C VAL A 212 -2.14 6.21 17.36
N LEU A 213 -2.57 5.83 18.56
CA LEU A 213 -2.83 4.43 18.90
C LEU A 213 -3.93 3.78 18.03
N PRO A 214 -5.07 4.43 17.74
CA PRO A 214 -6.07 3.88 16.82
C PRO A 214 -5.51 3.60 15.42
N LEU A 215 -4.55 4.39 14.95
CA LEU A 215 -3.92 4.22 13.64
C LEU A 215 -3.08 2.93 13.56
N PHE A 216 -2.48 2.51 14.66
CA PHE A 216 -1.83 1.21 14.76
C PHE A 216 -2.84 0.08 14.52
N PHE A 217 -3.98 0.11 15.19
CA PHE A 217 -5.00 -0.93 15.02
C PHE A 217 -5.66 -0.90 13.64
N TYR A 218 -5.84 0.29 13.08
CA TYR A 218 -6.34 0.45 11.71
C TYR A 218 -5.40 -0.20 10.68
N SER A 219 -4.12 0.14 10.73
CA SER A 219 -3.12 -0.41 9.80
C SER A 219 -2.84 -1.90 10.04
N PHE A 220 -2.93 -2.37 11.27
CA PHE A 220 -2.90 -3.78 11.62
C PHE A 220 -4.06 -4.55 10.96
N ALA A 221 -5.28 -4.04 11.10
CA ALA A 221 -6.48 -4.64 10.53
C ALA A 221 -6.48 -4.60 8.99
N LEU A 222 -6.03 -3.48 8.41
CA LEU A 222 -5.82 -3.32 6.98
C LEU A 222 -4.92 -4.43 6.42
N SER A 223 -3.81 -4.70 7.09
CA SER A 223 -2.84 -5.71 6.65
C SER A 223 -3.33 -7.16 6.81
N ILE A 224 -4.36 -7.39 7.63
CA ILE A 224 -5.04 -8.69 7.69
C ILE A 224 -5.99 -8.86 6.50
N ALA A 225 -6.75 -7.80 6.13
CA ALA A 225 -7.77 -7.87 5.08
C ALA A 225 -7.20 -7.79 3.66
N MET A 226 -6.12 -7.02 3.43
CA MET A 226 -5.62 -6.76 2.08
C MET A 226 -5.12 -7.98 1.30
N PRO A 227 -4.31 -8.90 1.85
CA PRO A 227 -3.81 -10.05 1.09
C PRO A 227 -4.94 -10.95 0.56
N PRO A 228 -5.93 -11.37 1.37
CA PRO A 228 -7.03 -12.18 0.86
C PRO A 228 -7.92 -11.43 -0.14
N MET A 229 -8.16 -10.12 0.04
CA MET A 229 -8.92 -9.32 -0.93
C MET A 229 -8.20 -9.22 -2.27
N THR A 230 -6.89 -8.96 -2.25
CA THR A 230 -6.05 -8.94 -3.46
C THR A 230 -6.14 -10.27 -4.19
N LEU A 231 -5.99 -11.38 -3.47
CA LEU A 231 -6.07 -12.72 -4.06
C LEU A 231 -7.46 -13.00 -4.65
N MET A 232 -8.53 -12.64 -3.95
CA MET A 232 -9.89 -12.77 -4.47
C MET A 232 -10.11 -11.94 -5.74
N ALA A 233 -9.60 -10.71 -5.79
CA ALA A 233 -9.71 -9.87 -6.98
C ALA A 233 -8.97 -10.49 -8.18
N LEU A 234 -7.73 -10.95 -7.98
CA LEU A 234 -6.91 -11.55 -9.04
C LEU A 234 -7.47 -12.90 -9.53
N ASN A 235 -8.10 -13.68 -8.66
CA ASN A 235 -8.71 -14.96 -9.02
C ASN A 235 -9.84 -14.86 -10.03
N HIS A 236 -10.44 -13.67 -10.25
CA HIS A 236 -11.40 -13.45 -11.33
C HIS A 236 -10.76 -13.47 -12.74
N PHE A 237 -9.44 -13.30 -12.81
CA PHE A 237 -8.69 -13.22 -14.07
C PHE A 237 -7.43 -14.09 -14.03
N PRO A 238 -7.55 -15.42 -13.87
CA PRO A 238 -6.39 -16.31 -13.69
C PRO A 238 -5.46 -16.29 -14.91
N ASN A 239 -6.01 -16.16 -16.12
CA ASN A 239 -5.22 -16.14 -17.36
C ASN A 239 -4.63 -14.75 -17.68
N ASN A 240 -5.02 -13.71 -16.95
CA ASN A 240 -4.59 -12.32 -17.15
C ASN A 240 -4.24 -11.66 -15.81
N SER A 241 -3.57 -12.40 -14.92
CA SER A 241 -3.23 -11.96 -13.56
C SER A 241 -2.40 -10.66 -13.52
N GLY A 242 -1.46 -10.51 -14.46
CA GLY A 242 -0.66 -9.31 -14.61
C GLY A 242 -1.49 -8.06 -14.94
N LEU A 243 -2.44 -8.19 -15.88
CA LEU A 243 -3.34 -7.11 -16.28
C LEU A 243 -4.30 -6.75 -15.12
N ALA A 244 -4.88 -7.76 -14.46
CA ALA A 244 -5.73 -7.54 -13.29
C ALA A 244 -4.96 -6.87 -12.14
N SER A 245 -3.72 -7.31 -11.87
CA SER A 245 -2.86 -6.71 -10.85
C SER A 245 -2.51 -5.24 -11.18
N SER A 246 -2.25 -4.95 -12.46
CA SER A 246 -1.97 -3.58 -12.91
C SER A 246 -3.18 -2.67 -12.72
N MET A 247 -4.38 -3.13 -13.09
CA MET A 247 -5.62 -2.38 -12.92
C MET A 247 -5.97 -2.17 -11.43
N GLN A 248 -5.79 -3.19 -10.59
CA GLN A 248 -5.98 -3.07 -9.14
C GLN A 248 -5.02 -2.03 -8.55
N SER A 249 -3.74 -2.07 -8.95
CA SER A 249 -2.75 -1.10 -8.49
C SER A 249 -3.08 0.32 -8.97
N PHE A 250 -3.57 0.47 -10.19
CA PHE A 250 -4.02 1.76 -10.73
C PHE A 250 -5.17 2.33 -9.89
N ILE A 251 -6.23 1.56 -9.63
CA ILE A 251 -7.37 1.98 -8.81
C ILE A 251 -6.90 2.37 -7.40
N GLN A 252 -6.05 1.55 -6.77
CA GLN A 252 -5.53 1.81 -5.43
C GLN A 252 -4.70 3.10 -5.38
N MET A 253 -3.79 3.32 -6.34
CA MET A 253 -2.94 4.52 -6.37
C MET A 253 -3.71 5.78 -6.77
N LEU A 254 -4.71 5.64 -7.65
CA LEU A 254 -5.61 6.76 -7.99
C LEU A 254 -6.39 7.21 -6.76
N LEU A 255 -6.99 6.29 -6.02
CA LEU A 255 -7.71 6.62 -4.79
C LEU A 255 -6.76 7.20 -3.73
N PHE A 256 -5.56 6.64 -3.58
CA PHE A 256 -4.54 7.21 -2.70
C PHE A 256 -4.21 8.65 -3.07
N ALA A 257 -3.96 8.92 -4.35
CA ALA A 257 -3.61 10.27 -4.82
C ALA A 257 -4.77 11.27 -4.63
N LEU A 258 -6.01 10.86 -4.94
CA LEU A 258 -7.20 11.69 -4.75
C LEU A 258 -7.45 11.99 -3.26
N LEU A 259 -7.39 10.99 -2.40
CA LEU A 259 -7.62 11.15 -0.97
C LEU A 259 -6.50 11.96 -0.31
N SER A 260 -5.24 11.66 -0.60
CA SER A 260 -4.11 12.39 -0.03
C SER A 260 -3.98 13.83 -0.58
N GLY A 261 -4.25 14.03 -1.88
CA GLY A 261 -4.04 15.33 -2.53
C GLY A 261 -5.25 16.26 -2.50
N LEU A 262 -6.47 15.73 -2.50
CA LEU A 262 -7.69 16.54 -2.56
C LEU A 262 -8.51 16.49 -1.27
N VAL A 263 -8.63 15.31 -0.65
CA VAL A 263 -9.48 15.16 0.54
C VAL A 263 -8.73 15.54 1.81
N ALA A 264 -7.49 15.09 1.98
CA ALA A 264 -6.71 15.40 3.18
C ALA A 264 -6.58 16.91 3.47
N PRO A 265 -6.31 17.80 2.46
CA PRO A 265 -6.28 19.23 2.69
C PRO A 265 -7.60 19.84 3.22
N LEU A 266 -8.74 19.22 2.92
CA LEU A 266 -10.05 19.67 3.40
C LEU A 266 -10.32 19.25 4.85
N LEU A 267 -9.52 18.34 5.39
CA LEU A 267 -9.69 17.76 6.72
C LEU A 267 -8.59 18.20 7.71
N PHE A 268 -7.66 19.08 7.29
CA PHE A 268 -6.54 19.52 8.12
C PHE A 268 -6.93 20.32 9.36
N ASP A 269 -8.13 20.90 9.40
CA ASP A 269 -8.51 21.85 10.46
C ASP A 269 -8.47 21.26 11.86
N SER A 270 -8.68 19.95 12.01
CA SER A 270 -8.62 19.29 13.30
C SER A 270 -8.33 17.80 13.22
N ALA A 271 -7.84 17.21 14.32
CA ALA A 271 -7.68 15.77 14.46
C ALA A 271 -9.02 15.03 14.30
N LEU A 272 -10.13 15.63 14.75
CA LEU A 272 -11.47 15.07 14.62
C LEU A 272 -11.92 15.01 13.15
N ASN A 273 -11.68 16.07 12.37
CA ASN A 273 -12.00 16.08 10.95
C ASN A 273 -11.19 15.01 10.19
N LEU A 274 -9.90 14.85 10.50
CA LEU A 274 -9.08 13.78 9.96
C LEU A 274 -9.57 12.38 10.36
N ALA A 275 -10.15 12.24 11.55
CA ALA A 275 -10.70 10.96 12.00
C ALA A 275 -12.03 10.60 11.32
N TYR A 276 -12.79 11.58 10.82
CA TYR A 276 -14.01 11.36 10.04
C TYR A 276 -13.72 10.94 8.58
N GLY A 277 -12.58 11.32 8.01
CA GLY A 277 -12.18 10.98 6.64
C GLY A 277 -11.76 9.54 6.47
#